data_388e733ce03a01d76dcbae8b59c42ddf
#
_entry.id   388e733ce03a01d76dcbae8b59c42ddf
#
_cell.length_a   1.000
_cell.length_b   1.000
_cell.length_c   1.000
_cell.angle_alpha   90.00
_cell.angle_beta   90.00
_cell.angle_gamma   90.00
#
_symmetry.space_group_name_H-M   'P 1'
#
loop_
_entity.id
_entity.type
_entity.pdbx_description
1 polymer ?
#
loop_
_entity_poly.entity_id
_entity_poly.type
_entity_poly.pdbx_seq_one_letter_code
_entity_poly.pdbx_strand_id
1 'polypeptide(L)'
;MAGVITSTANRTGSAASAAPRSGQYLVVGQTERGPLAPTVVTSLADFTDKYGDRVTYGFLTDDLTTYFREGGARAVVKRVVGPAATTGTLTLKDAEAANAIRVDATSPGAWSASVSVAVTAGALPDTVTLAVYRSGLLVERYSNLATNAAVADALSRSSLVRVTDLGGELPAATPLPGSGPNIGTALSAGSDDRAAVTTAVLTGPTGLGALTRDLGVGAVAIPGYTADLVAGALIQHGLDNRRKALLIVDAAATQADARNAAQGLLSATGYNAHVLWPWVNVPGPGAVPLTVPPTGYVAAQRSKAHAQVGPWRVPAGTLSTADYVLSVVGGVLAEADAKALDDAHVSVIRQLGSSVQLQGYRSLSTNETTYRLGNIADATNAAVEEMEALLFDDLWGSVDSGGTFYTTVSAKLIGYLDPIRSAGGLFPLLNADREQLDPGYKVVMHASNNTVATLALNAVYAEVGLRWSPVAEFIYLKVTTVGIDAAF
;
A
#
# COMPACT_ATOMS: atom_id res chain seq x y z
N MET A 1 49.59 9.46 24.86
CA MET A 1 49.21 10.34 23.74
C MET A 1 47.76 10.03 23.39
N ALA A 2 46.86 10.99 23.53
CA ALA A 2 45.49 10.87 23.06
C ALA A 2 45.45 11.24 21.55
N GLY A 3 45.01 10.35 20.72
CA GLY A 3 44.89 10.57 19.27
C GLY A 3 43.49 10.25 18.80
N VAL A 4 42.96 11.10 17.89
CA VAL A 4 41.70 10.85 17.20
C VAL A 4 41.98 9.88 16.05
N ILE A 5 41.38 8.69 16.12
CA ILE A 5 41.46 7.69 15.05
C ILE A 5 40.22 7.86 14.17
N THR A 6 40.39 8.40 12.97
CA THR A 6 39.34 8.47 11.93
C THR A 6 39.44 7.24 11.05
N SER A 7 38.40 6.43 11.00
CA SER A 7 38.23 5.39 9.98
C SER A 7 37.25 5.87 8.92
N THR A 8 37.69 5.95 7.68
CA THR A 8 36.82 6.14 6.50
C THR A 8 36.37 4.76 6.02
N ALA A 9 35.08 4.44 6.16
CA ALA A 9 34.47 3.29 5.52
C ALA A 9 33.99 3.70 4.12
N ASN A 10 34.58 3.13 3.08
CA ASN A 10 34.05 3.23 1.72
C ASN A 10 32.75 2.41 1.64
N ARG A 11 31.58 3.06 1.62
CA ARG A 11 30.32 2.44 1.19
C ARG A 11 30.38 2.25 -0.33
N THR A 12 30.77 1.10 -0.78
CA THR A 12 30.53 0.65 -2.17
C THR A 12 29.10 0.11 -2.24
N GLY A 13 28.21 0.90 -2.78
CA GLY A 13 26.82 0.58 -3.03
C GLY A 13 25.96 1.76 -2.62
N SER A 14 25.32 2.42 -3.60
CA SER A 14 24.19 3.27 -3.33
C SER A 14 23.15 2.39 -2.65
N ALA A 15 22.88 2.60 -1.38
CA ALA A 15 21.65 2.08 -0.80
C ALA A 15 20.54 2.67 -1.66
N ALA A 16 19.81 1.82 -2.39
CA ALA A 16 18.58 2.24 -3.04
C ALA A 16 17.78 2.97 -1.97
N SER A 17 17.49 4.24 -2.20
CA SER A 17 16.69 5.03 -1.28
C SER A 17 15.40 4.24 -1.06
N ALA A 18 15.15 3.81 0.16
CA ALA A 18 13.93 3.10 0.47
C ALA A 18 12.78 4.00 0.02
N ALA A 19 11.86 3.47 -0.79
CA ALA A 19 10.72 4.24 -1.29
C ALA A 19 10.01 4.90 -0.11
N PRO A 20 9.68 6.22 -0.19
CA PRO A 20 9.10 6.93 0.93
C PRO A 20 7.81 6.24 1.39
N ARG A 21 7.64 6.06 2.70
CA ARG A 21 6.44 5.41 3.27
C ARG A 21 5.15 6.08 2.81
N SER A 22 5.19 7.39 2.58
CA SER A 22 4.05 8.15 2.04
C SER A 22 3.57 7.65 0.67
N GLY A 23 4.44 7.04 -0.14
CA GLY A 23 4.12 6.45 -1.43
C GLY A 23 3.60 5.01 -1.38
N GLN A 24 3.52 4.36 -0.21
CA GLN A 24 3.04 2.98 -0.11
C GLN A 24 1.55 2.85 -0.41
N TYR A 25 1.14 1.63 -0.76
CA TYR A 25 -0.25 1.28 -1.02
C TYR A 25 -0.74 0.23 -0.02
N LEU A 26 -1.81 0.51 0.70
CA LEU A 26 -2.44 -0.41 1.63
C LEU A 26 -3.73 -0.93 1.00
N VAL A 27 -3.90 -2.23 0.93
CA VAL A 27 -5.01 -2.81 0.16
C VAL A 27 -5.64 -3.98 0.91
N VAL A 28 -6.98 -4.01 0.89
CA VAL A 28 -7.79 -5.06 1.51
C VAL A 28 -8.53 -5.84 0.44
N GLY A 29 -8.53 -7.16 0.51
CA GLY A 29 -9.28 -7.97 -0.43
C GLY A 29 -9.05 -9.46 -0.28
N GLN A 30 -9.56 -10.22 -1.26
CA GLN A 30 -9.48 -11.67 -1.30
C GLN A 30 -8.34 -12.12 -2.22
N THR A 31 -7.66 -13.19 -1.83
CA THR A 31 -6.59 -13.85 -2.59
C THR A 31 -6.75 -15.36 -2.49
N GLU A 32 -6.04 -16.10 -3.34
CA GLU A 32 -6.09 -17.57 -3.34
C GLU A 32 -5.66 -18.16 -1.98
N ARG A 33 -4.55 -17.67 -1.44
CA ARG A 33 -3.92 -18.12 -0.19
C ARG A 33 -3.19 -16.97 0.50
N GLY A 34 -2.48 -17.26 1.56
CA GLY A 34 -1.50 -16.34 2.16
C GLY A 34 -1.89 -15.82 3.53
N PRO A 35 -1.02 -15.01 4.14
CA PRO A 35 -1.18 -14.53 5.50
C PRO A 35 -2.47 -13.73 5.70
N LEU A 36 -3.09 -13.91 6.85
CA LEU A 36 -4.26 -13.10 7.27
C LEU A 36 -3.82 -11.82 8.00
N ALA A 37 -2.61 -11.77 8.55
CA ALA A 37 -2.05 -10.54 9.09
C ALA A 37 -1.64 -9.58 7.95
N PRO A 38 -1.72 -8.26 8.17
CA PRO A 38 -1.20 -7.29 7.21
C PRO A 38 0.26 -7.58 6.88
N THR A 39 0.58 -7.76 5.62
CA THR A 39 1.91 -8.20 5.19
C THR A 39 2.45 -7.32 4.08
N VAL A 40 3.69 -6.90 4.23
CA VAL A 40 4.38 -6.10 3.22
C VAL A 40 4.78 -6.95 2.04
N VAL A 41 4.54 -6.42 0.83
CA VAL A 41 5.02 -6.95 -0.44
C VAL A 41 5.74 -5.84 -1.21
N THR A 42 6.86 -6.19 -1.83
CA THR A 42 7.76 -5.24 -2.50
C THR A 42 7.89 -5.46 -4.00
N SER A 43 7.26 -6.50 -4.51
CA SER A 43 7.20 -6.80 -5.95
C SER A 43 6.00 -7.71 -6.24
N LEU A 44 5.65 -7.82 -7.52
CA LEU A 44 4.63 -8.75 -7.98
C LEU A 44 5.03 -10.21 -7.70
N ALA A 45 6.31 -10.55 -7.84
CA ALA A 45 6.80 -11.90 -7.52
C ALA A 45 6.63 -12.20 -6.04
N ASP A 46 7.05 -11.29 -5.15
CA ASP A 46 6.86 -11.43 -3.69
C ASP A 46 5.37 -11.56 -3.31
N PHE A 47 4.48 -10.83 -4.01
CA PHE A 47 3.03 -10.98 -3.82
C PHE A 47 2.55 -12.37 -4.25
N THR A 48 2.92 -12.84 -5.44
CA THR A 48 2.49 -14.14 -5.96
C THR A 48 3.01 -15.31 -5.11
N ASP A 49 4.24 -15.22 -4.63
CA ASP A 49 4.82 -16.22 -3.74
C ASP A 49 4.03 -16.36 -2.43
N LYS A 50 3.60 -15.24 -1.84
CA LYS A 50 2.86 -15.20 -0.58
C LYS A 50 1.36 -15.50 -0.75
N TYR A 51 0.73 -14.92 -1.77
CA TYR A 51 -0.73 -14.88 -1.90
C TYR A 51 -1.31 -15.76 -3.01
N GLY A 52 -0.46 -16.38 -3.79
CA GLY A 52 -0.86 -17.31 -4.85
C GLY A 52 -1.21 -16.65 -6.17
N ASP A 53 -1.95 -17.39 -6.97
CA ASP A 53 -2.31 -17.02 -8.32
C ASP A 53 -3.53 -16.10 -8.37
N ARG A 54 -3.81 -15.59 -9.58
CA ARG A 54 -4.98 -14.76 -9.85
C ARG A 54 -6.27 -15.51 -9.56
N VAL A 55 -7.18 -14.86 -8.84
CA VAL A 55 -8.54 -15.35 -8.58
C VAL A 55 -9.57 -14.56 -9.39
N THR A 56 -10.71 -15.17 -9.69
CA THR A 56 -11.77 -14.52 -10.47
C THR A 56 -12.87 -13.89 -9.63
N TYR A 57 -12.81 -14.09 -8.32
CA TYR A 57 -13.81 -13.64 -7.35
C TYR A 57 -13.39 -12.38 -6.58
N GLY A 58 -12.31 -11.72 -7.00
CA GLY A 58 -11.82 -10.48 -6.42
C GLY A 58 -10.78 -9.80 -7.31
N PHE A 59 -10.58 -8.52 -7.12
CA PHE A 59 -9.70 -7.69 -7.94
C PHE A 59 -8.32 -7.44 -7.33
N LEU A 60 -8.04 -7.96 -6.12
CA LEU A 60 -6.80 -7.63 -5.40
C LEU A 60 -5.54 -8.00 -6.20
N THR A 61 -5.53 -9.16 -6.85
CA THR A 61 -4.39 -9.61 -7.66
C THR A 61 -4.20 -8.73 -8.90
N ASP A 62 -5.29 -8.38 -9.58
CA ASP A 62 -5.26 -7.54 -10.77
C ASP A 62 -4.85 -6.10 -10.44
N ASP A 63 -5.34 -5.59 -9.32
CA ASP A 63 -5.02 -4.26 -8.80
C ASP A 63 -3.54 -4.13 -8.41
N LEU A 64 -3.00 -5.09 -7.67
CA LEU A 64 -1.58 -5.12 -7.32
C LEU A 64 -0.67 -5.42 -8.52
N THR A 65 -1.14 -6.22 -9.47
CA THR A 65 -0.43 -6.40 -10.74
C THR A 65 -0.29 -5.07 -11.47
N THR A 66 -1.39 -4.31 -11.57
CA THR A 66 -1.37 -2.97 -12.15
C THR A 66 -0.46 -2.04 -11.36
N TYR A 67 -0.56 -2.05 -10.02
CA TYR A 67 0.28 -1.22 -9.16
C TYR A 67 1.78 -1.44 -9.39
N PHE A 68 2.24 -2.70 -9.35
CA PHE A 68 3.67 -2.99 -9.52
C PHE A 68 4.15 -2.81 -10.96
N ARG A 69 3.32 -3.13 -11.96
CA ARG A 69 3.64 -2.92 -13.38
C ARG A 69 3.73 -1.43 -13.74
N GLU A 70 2.96 -0.59 -13.08
CA GLU A 70 3.00 0.87 -13.22
C GLU A 70 4.11 1.53 -12.40
N GLY A 71 4.97 0.77 -11.72
CA GLY A 71 6.12 1.28 -10.99
C GLY A 71 5.88 1.55 -9.49
N GLY A 72 4.82 1.00 -8.93
CA GLY A 72 4.64 0.97 -7.48
C GLY A 72 5.74 0.15 -6.79
N ALA A 73 6.20 0.59 -5.63
CA ALA A 73 7.39 0.03 -4.99
C ALA A 73 7.10 -0.82 -3.73
N ARG A 74 6.01 -0.52 -3.02
CA ARG A 74 5.69 -1.15 -1.74
C ARG A 74 4.18 -1.17 -1.52
N ALA A 75 3.62 -2.33 -1.21
CA ALA A 75 2.25 -2.45 -0.77
C ALA A 75 2.14 -3.22 0.55
N VAL A 76 1.08 -2.93 1.32
CA VAL A 76 0.69 -3.68 2.52
C VAL A 76 -0.63 -4.38 2.19
N VAL A 77 -0.60 -5.68 2.16
CA VAL A 77 -1.74 -6.51 1.76
C VAL A 77 -2.43 -7.05 3.00
N LYS A 78 -3.73 -6.80 3.10
CA LYS A 78 -4.61 -7.41 4.09
C LYS A 78 -5.56 -8.37 3.39
N ARG A 79 -5.26 -9.66 3.47
CA ARG A 79 -6.15 -10.73 3.00
C ARG A 79 -7.34 -10.87 3.92
N VAL A 80 -8.53 -11.03 3.34
CA VAL A 80 -9.78 -11.28 4.05
C VAL A 80 -10.39 -12.60 3.60
N VAL A 81 -10.90 -13.36 4.56
CA VAL A 81 -11.66 -14.60 4.40
C VAL A 81 -12.94 -14.51 5.23
N GLY A 82 -13.90 -15.38 4.98
CA GLY A 82 -15.11 -15.45 5.79
C GLY A 82 -14.83 -15.97 7.21
N PRO A 83 -15.73 -15.75 8.16
CA PRO A 83 -15.54 -16.12 9.57
C PRO A 83 -15.48 -17.62 9.81
N ALA A 84 -16.03 -18.46 8.92
CA ALA A 84 -15.98 -19.92 8.98
C ALA A 84 -14.88 -20.52 8.07
N ALA A 85 -13.89 -19.71 7.65
CA ALA A 85 -12.79 -20.20 6.84
C ALA A 85 -11.95 -21.26 7.57
N THR A 86 -11.56 -22.29 6.84
CA THR A 86 -10.81 -23.43 7.39
C THR A 86 -9.57 -23.74 6.56
N THR A 87 -8.54 -24.28 7.22
CA THR A 87 -7.34 -24.82 6.56
C THR A 87 -7.55 -26.29 6.20
N GLY A 88 -6.93 -26.72 5.10
CA GLY A 88 -6.85 -28.14 4.80
C GLY A 88 -5.82 -28.83 5.67
N THR A 89 -6.09 -30.08 6.03
CA THR A 89 -5.27 -30.90 6.93
C THR A 89 -5.01 -32.27 6.37
N LEU A 90 -3.91 -32.90 6.80
CA LEU A 90 -3.59 -34.31 6.53
C LEU A 90 -2.92 -34.90 7.76
N THR A 91 -3.41 -36.04 8.26
CA THR A 91 -2.71 -36.80 9.30
C THR A 91 -1.97 -37.96 8.66
N LEU A 92 -0.66 -37.99 8.83
CA LEU A 92 0.19 -39.12 8.43
C LEU A 92 0.41 -40.01 9.63
N LYS A 93 0.36 -41.32 9.35
CA LYS A 93 0.49 -42.39 10.36
C LYS A 93 1.85 -43.02 10.25
N ASP A 94 2.31 -43.61 11.35
CA ASP A 94 3.48 -44.48 11.40
C ASP A 94 3.17 -45.89 10.85
N ALA A 95 4.13 -46.79 10.94
CA ALA A 95 4.00 -48.20 10.46
C ALA A 95 2.97 -49.01 11.25
N GLU A 96 2.70 -48.66 12.50
CA GLU A 96 1.76 -49.24 13.42
C GLU A 96 0.36 -48.64 13.32
N ALA A 97 0.13 -47.77 12.33
CA ALA A 97 -1.10 -47.03 12.09
C ALA A 97 -1.49 -46.01 13.21
N ALA A 98 -0.56 -45.67 14.10
CA ALA A 98 -0.74 -44.58 15.04
C ALA A 98 -0.49 -43.21 14.34
N ASN A 99 -1.03 -42.13 14.89
CA ASN A 99 -0.85 -40.79 14.31
C ASN A 99 0.56 -40.29 14.61
N ALA A 100 1.35 -40.10 13.57
CA ALA A 100 2.73 -39.62 13.68
C ALA A 100 2.81 -38.08 13.62
N ILE A 101 2.32 -37.47 12.54
CA ILE A 101 2.32 -36.03 12.33
C ILE A 101 1.00 -35.56 11.71
N ARG A 102 0.62 -34.33 12.01
CA ARG A 102 -0.42 -33.59 11.27
C ARG A 102 0.20 -32.50 10.42
N VAL A 103 -0.15 -32.46 9.15
CA VAL A 103 0.24 -31.47 8.18
C VAL A 103 -0.95 -30.56 7.94
N ASP A 104 -0.81 -29.28 8.23
CA ASP A 104 -1.83 -28.26 8.04
C ASP A 104 -1.38 -27.28 6.93
N ALA A 105 -2.28 -26.85 6.07
CA ALA A 105 -1.98 -25.77 5.13
C ALA A 105 -1.65 -24.46 5.88
N THR A 106 -0.75 -23.62 5.36
CA THR A 106 -0.31 -22.39 6.02
C THR A 106 -1.39 -21.31 6.17
N SER A 107 -2.48 -21.43 5.41
CA SER A 107 -3.59 -20.48 5.45
C SER A 107 -4.90 -21.12 5.02
N PRO A 108 -6.06 -20.58 5.45
CA PRO A 108 -7.37 -21.04 5.00
C PRO A 108 -7.54 -20.97 3.48
N GLY A 109 -8.39 -21.83 2.94
CA GLY A 109 -8.80 -21.77 1.56
C GLY A 109 -8.82 -23.11 0.83
N ALA A 110 -9.62 -23.18 -0.23
CA ALA A 110 -9.77 -24.36 -1.05
C ALA A 110 -8.47 -24.77 -1.78
N TRP A 111 -7.50 -23.86 -1.89
CA TRP A 111 -6.19 -24.08 -2.51
C TRP A 111 -5.44 -25.26 -1.88
N SER A 112 -5.67 -25.55 -0.59
CA SER A 112 -5.02 -26.63 0.14
C SER A 112 -5.27 -28.01 -0.49
N ALA A 113 -6.37 -28.23 -1.18
CA ALA A 113 -6.64 -29.47 -1.91
C ALA A 113 -5.65 -29.73 -3.07
N SER A 114 -4.96 -28.71 -3.55
CA SER A 114 -3.91 -28.83 -4.56
C SER A 114 -2.54 -29.21 -3.98
N VAL A 115 -2.42 -29.21 -2.64
CA VAL A 115 -1.19 -29.55 -1.92
C VAL A 115 -1.22 -31.03 -1.52
N SER A 116 -0.15 -31.74 -1.80
CA SER A 116 0.04 -33.12 -1.36
C SER A 116 1.44 -33.33 -0.79
N VAL A 117 1.55 -34.32 0.06
CA VAL A 117 2.78 -34.69 0.77
C VAL A 117 3.13 -36.15 0.46
N ALA A 118 4.39 -36.38 0.10
CA ALA A 118 4.94 -37.69 -0.03
C ALA A 118 6.03 -37.95 1.01
N VAL A 119 6.01 -39.11 1.61
CA VAL A 119 7.03 -39.58 2.55
C VAL A 119 7.76 -40.76 1.91
N THR A 120 9.07 -40.67 1.85
CA THR A 120 9.94 -41.77 1.38
C THR A 120 11.05 -42.04 2.39
N ALA A 121 11.70 -43.21 2.33
CA ALA A 121 12.89 -43.43 3.11
C ALA A 121 13.96 -42.35 2.83
N GLY A 122 14.65 -41.90 3.87
CA GLY A 122 15.82 -41.04 3.73
C GLY A 122 17.03 -41.79 3.17
N ALA A 123 18.08 -41.05 2.86
CA ALA A 123 19.37 -41.62 2.43
C ALA A 123 20.16 -42.20 3.61
N LEU A 124 19.87 -41.78 4.83
CA LEU A 124 20.45 -42.29 6.06
C LEU A 124 19.49 -43.30 6.71
N PRO A 125 20.02 -44.33 7.43
CA PRO A 125 19.19 -45.27 8.17
C PRO A 125 18.27 -44.50 9.15
N ASP A 126 17.08 -45.06 9.38
CA ASP A 126 16.07 -44.57 10.34
C ASP A 126 15.68 -43.09 10.11
N THR A 127 15.72 -42.63 8.85
CA THR A 127 15.30 -41.29 8.47
C THR A 127 14.23 -41.31 7.36
N VAL A 128 13.44 -40.25 7.27
CA VAL A 128 12.49 -40.02 6.19
C VAL A 128 12.84 -38.79 5.37
N THR A 129 12.42 -38.79 4.13
CA THR A 129 12.39 -37.60 3.25
C THR A 129 10.94 -37.23 3.01
N LEU A 130 10.58 -36.01 3.30
CA LEU A 130 9.26 -35.44 3.07
C LEU A 130 9.31 -34.44 1.90
N ALA A 131 8.43 -34.67 0.92
CA ALA A 131 8.32 -33.83 -0.26
C ALA A 131 6.94 -33.20 -0.34
N VAL A 132 6.87 -31.91 -0.57
CA VAL A 132 5.62 -31.14 -0.71
C VAL A 132 5.43 -30.80 -2.18
N TYR A 133 4.26 -31.16 -2.69
CA TYR A 133 3.85 -30.90 -4.07
C TYR A 133 2.69 -29.93 -4.09
N ARG A 134 2.60 -29.13 -5.16
CA ARG A 134 1.42 -28.32 -5.47
C ARG A 134 1.00 -28.62 -6.92
N SER A 135 -0.24 -29.00 -7.12
CA SER A 135 -0.77 -29.40 -8.44
C SER A 135 0.11 -30.42 -9.17
N GLY A 136 0.67 -31.36 -8.42
CA GLY A 136 1.57 -32.40 -8.95
C GLY A 136 3.02 -31.99 -9.20
N LEU A 137 3.37 -30.72 -8.98
CA LEU A 137 4.75 -30.24 -9.12
C LEU A 137 5.45 -30.22 -7.76
N LEU A 138 6.69 -30.73 -7.71
CA LEU A 138 7.51 -30.67 -6.50
C LEU A 138 7.88 -29.21 -6.21
N VAL A 139 7.51 -28.74 -5.02
CA VAL A 139 7.83 -27.37 -4.57
C VAL A 139 8.92 -27.39 -3.51
N GLU A 140 8.81 -28.27 -2.53
CA GLU A 140 9.74 -28.33 -1.40
C GLU A 140 10.13 -29.79 -1.11
N ARG A 141 11.39 -29.99 -0.65
CA ARG A 141 11.89 -31.30 -0.26
C ARG A 141 12.79 -31.20 0.97
N TYR A 142 12.52 -32.02 1.97
CA TYR A 142 13.22 -32.07 3.24
C TYR A 142 13.71 -33.49 3.47
N SER A 143 15.03 -33.70 3.54
CA SER A 143 15.64 -35.03 3.52
C SER A 143 16.31 -35.37 4.84
N ASN A 144 16.41 -36.68 5.13
CA ASN A 144 17.10 -37.26 6.28
C ASN A 144 16.58 -36.76 7.64
N LEU A 145 15.26 -36.69 7.79
CA LEU A 145 14.59 -36.29 9.04
C LEU A 145 14.47 -37.53 9.94
N ALA A 146 15.09 -37.47 11.13
CA ALA A 146 15.23 -38.63 12.03
C ALA A 146 14.14 -38.69 13.13
N THR A 147 13.36 -37.58 13.31
CA THR A 147 12.29 -37.53 14.34
C THR A 147 11.14 -36.67 13.83
N ASN A 148 9.94 -36.84 14.39
CA ASN A 148 8.79 -35.98 14.09
C ASN A 148 9.04 -34.51 14.47
N ALA A 149 9.78 -34.27 15.53
CA ALA A 149 10.23 -32.90 15.88
C ALA A 149 11.13 -32.29 14.81
N ALA A 150 12.06 -33.08 14.23
CA ALA A 150 12.90 -32.62 13.12
C ALA A 150 12.08 -32.33 11.86
N VAL A 151 11.02 -33.12 11.60
CA VAL A 151 10.06 -32.85 10.51
C VAL A 151 9.35 -31.52 10.76
N ALA A 152 8.83 -31.30 11.97
CA ALA A 152 8.13 -30.07 12.32
C ALA A 152 9.05 -28.83 12.21
N ASP A 153 10.29 -28.92 12.71
CA ASP A 153 11.26 -27.84 12.61
C ASP A 153 11.64 -27.54 11.15
N ALA A 154 11.95 -28.55 10.35
CA ALA A 154 12.28 -28.37 8.94
C ALA A 154 11.15 -27.68 8.16
N LEU A 155 9.89 -28.09 8.38
CA LEU A 155 8.73 -27.50 7.71
C LEU A 155 8.21 -26.21 8.37
N SER A 156 8.83 -25.75 9.46
CA SER A 156 8.50 -24.44 10.05
C SER A 156 8.69 -23.27 9.08
N ARG A 157 9.56 -23.44 8.09
CA ARG A 157 9.87 -22.46 7.05
C ARG A 157 9.15 -22.71 5.72
N SER A 158 8.35 -23.78 5.62
CA SER A 158 7.59 -24.07 4.41
C SER A 158 6.64 -22.92 4.06
N SER A 159 6.50 -22.63 2.79
CA SER A 159 5.54 -21.63 2.29
C SER A 159 4.12 -22.18 2.18
N LEU A 160 3.96 -23.51 2.17
CA LEU A 160 2.70 -24.19 1.88
C LEU A 160 2.09 -24.89 3.10
N VAL A 161 2.93 -25.49 3.94
CA VAL A 161 2.44 -26.34 5.04
C VAL A 161 3.13 -26.03 6.37
N ARG A 162 2.49 -26.45 7.46
CA ARG A 162 3.04 -26.52 8.82
C ARG A 162 2.83 -27.92 9.34
N VAL A 163 3.72 -28.39 10.17
CA VAL A 163 3.65 -29.75 10.75
C VAL A 163 3.55 -29.65 12.25
N THR A 164 2.64 -30.45 12.81
CA THR A 164 2.52 -30.69 14.26
C THR A 164 2.92 -32.11 14.52
N ASP A 165 3.84 -32.34 15.45
CA ASP A 165 4.21 -33.63 15.99
C ASP A 165 3.04 -34.16 16.87
N LEU A 166 2.55 -35.34 16.59
CA LEU A 166 1.47 -35.98 17.35
C LEU A 166 1.99 -37.10 18.27
N GLY A 167 3.31 -37.30 18.34
CA GLY A 167 3.95 -38.44 18.99
C GLY A 167 4.04 -39.65 18.05
N GLY A 168 4.43 -40.79 18.57
CA GLY A 168 4.62 -41.97 17.77
C GLY A 168 5.93 -42.02 17.00
N GLU A 169 6.07 -43.03 16.16
CA GLU A 169 7.20 -43.26 15.28
C GLU A 169 7.17 -42.27 14.07
N LEU A 170 8.23 -42.32 13.26
CA LEU A 170 8.25 -41.53 12.02
C LEU A 170 7.12 -41.93 11.07
N PRO A 171 6.55 -41.01 10.27
CA PRO A 171 5.48 -41.34 9.35
C PRO A 171 5.92 -42.39 8.34
N ALA A 172 5.05 -43.39 8.12
CA ALA A 172 5.28 -44.45 7.15
C ALA A 172 5.36 -43.90 5.73
N ALA A 173 6.11 -44.59 4.86
CA ALA A 173 6.22 -44.20 3.46
C ALA A 173 4.82 -44.17 2.81
N THR A 174 4.51 -43.06 2.16
CA THR A 174 3.28 -42.96 1.39
C THR A 174 3.49 -43.58 0.01
N PRO A 175 2.52 -44.34 -0.52
CA PRO A 175 2.60 -44.79 -1.90
C PRO A 175 2.71 -43.58 -2.83
N LEU A 176 3.76 -43.56 -3.65
CA LEU A 176 3.83 -42.60 -4.75
C LEU A 176 2.82 -43.06 -5.80
N PRO A 177 1.80 -42.27 -6.16
CA PRO A 177 0.93 -42.60 -7.26
C PRO A 177 1.74 -42.69 -8.55
N GLY A 178 1.56 -43.74 -9.32
CA GLY A 178 2.06 -43.78 -10.70
C GLY A 178 1.31 -42.74 -11.52
N SER A 179 2.02 -41.81 -12.10
CA SER A 179 1.57 -40.77 -13.05
C SER A 179 0.15 -40.22 -12.82
N GLY A 180 0.05 -39.05 -12.21
CA GLY A 180 -1.21 -38.32 -12.01
C GLY A 180 -0.98 -37.00 -11.32
N PRO A 181 -1.96 -36.06 -11.27
CA PRO A 181 -1.80 -34.75 -10.71
C PRO A 181 -1.59 -34.72 -9.18
N ASN A 182 -1.76 -35.85 -8.48
CA ASN A 182 -1.58 -35.95 -7.04
C ASN A 182 -0.47 -36.97 -6.71
N ILE A 183 0.77 -36.48 -6.66
CA ILE A 183 1.89 -37.24 -6.16
C ILE A 183 1.88 -37.15 -4.63
N GLY A 184 1.85 -38.32 -3.93
CA GLY A 184 1.70 -38.36 -2.47
C GLY A 184 0.23 -38.32 -2.00
N THR A 185 0.02 -38.00 -0.74
CA THR A 185 -1.31 -37.91 -0.13
C THR A 185 -1.74 -36.44 -0.07
N ALA A 186 -2.90 -36.09 -0.65
CA ALA A 186 -3.42 -34.75 -0.67
C ALA A 186 -3.95 -34.30 0.71
N LEU A 187 -3.79 -33.02 1.02
CA LEU A 187 -4.50 -32.43 2.15
C LEU A 187 -6.00 -32.38 1.85
N SER A 188 -6.82 -32.36 2.90
CA SER A 188 -8.25 -32.08 2.76
C SER A 188 -8.44 -30.67 2.17
N ALA A 189 -9.56 -30.45 1.51
CA ALA A 189 -9.92 -29.09 1.07
C ALA A 189 -10.26 -28.22 2.29
N GLY A 190 -9.57 -27.08 2.41
CA GLY A 190 -10.01 -26.02 3.28
C GLY A 190 -11.10 -25.17 2.63
N SER A 191 -11.52 -24.12 3.30
CA SER A 191 -12.52 -23.17 2.81
C SER A 191 -12.10 -21.73 3.06
N ASP A 192 -12.33 -20.86 2.08
CA ASP A 192 -12.22 -19.41 2.25
C ASP A 192 -13.49 -18.80 2.84
N ASP A 193 -14.59 -19.56 2.90
CA ASP A 193 -15.92 -19.08 3.29
C ASP A 193 -16.33 -17.79 2.57
N ARG A 194 -16.14 -17.77 1.25
CA ARG A 194 -16.25 -16.56 0.38
C ARG A 194 -17.62 -15.93 0.42
N ALA A 195 -18.68 -16.70 0.53
CA ALA A 195 -20.04 -16.19 0.56
C ALA A 195 -20.32 -15.31 1.79
N ALA A 196 -19.57 -15.50 2.85
CA ALA A 196 -19.65 -14.71 4.07
C ALA A 196 -18.72 -13.47 4.08
N VAL A 197 -17.91 -13.27 3.03
CA VAL A 197 -17.10 -12.04 2.90
C VAL A 197 -17.97 -10.89 2.41
N THR A 198 -18.64 -10.27 3.35
CA THR A 198 -19.49 -9.08 3.13
C THR A 198 -18.68 -7.79 3.24
N THR A 199 -19.27 -6.66 2.85
CA THR A 199 -18.71 -5.32 3.07
C THR A 199 -18.34 -5.10 4.55
N ALA A 200 -19.15 -5.56 5.49
CA ALA A 200 -18.88 -5.45 6.92
C ALA A 200 -17.60 -6.21 7.34
N VAL A 201 -17.30 -7.35 6.73
CA VAL A 201 -16.07 -8.10 6.99
C VAL A 201 -14.85 -7.36 6.40
N LEU A 202 -14.98 -6.79 5.20
CA LEU A 202 -13.91 -6.04 4.54
C LEU A 202 -13.58 -4.72 5.27
N THR A 203 -14.59 -4.02 5.76
CA THR A 203 -14.41 -2.73 6.44
C THR A 203 -14.22 -2.87 7.95
N GLY A 204 -14.52 -4.04 8.51
CA GLY A 204 -14.46 -4.34 9.94
C GLY A 204 -13.04 -4.58 10.48
N PRO A 205 -12.95 -5.02 11.75
CA PRO A 205 -11.68 -5.23 12.46
C PRO A 205 -10.74 -6.24 11.77
N THR A 206 -11.29 -7.26 11.13
CA THR A 206 -10.51 -8.29 10.40
C THR A 206 -10.16 -7.90 8.97
N GLY A 207 -10.67 -6.80 8.46
CA GLY A 207 -10.38 -6.21 7.17
C GLY A 207 -9.60 -4.91 7.30
N LEU A 208 -10.26 -3.81 6.97
CA LEU A 208 -9.69 -2.45 6.99
C LEU A 208 -9.17 -2.04 8.38
N GLY A 209 -9.88 -2.41 9.45
CA GLY A 209 -9.48 -2.13 10.83
C GLY A 209 -8.17 -2.81 11.27
N ALA A 210 -7.72 -3.86 10.57
CA ALA A 210 -6.43 -4.48 10.83
C ALA A 210 -5.25 -3.68 10.27
N LEU A 211 -5.49 -2.71 9.39
CA LEU A 211 -4.48 -1.81 8.88
C LEU A 211 -4.25 -0.66 9.89
N THR A 212 -3.61 -0.97 10.99
CA THR A 212 -3.35 -0.04 12.09
C THR A 212 -2.36 1.08 11.70
N ARG A 213 -2.30 2.15 12.48
CA ARG A 213 -1.53 3.36 12.19
C ARG A 213 -0.01 3.11 12.10
N ASP A 214 0.53 2.18 12.86
CA ASP A 214 1.95 1.80 12.85
C ASP A 214 2.45 1.28 11.49
N LEU A 215 1.54 0.86 10.61
CA LEU A 215 1.87 0.53 9.22
C LEU A 215 2.21 1.77 8.37
N GLY A 216 2.01 2.98 8.91
CA GLY A 216 2.36 4.26 8.31
C GLY A 216 1.30 4.83 7.37
N VAL A 217 1.62 6.01 6.81
CA VAL A 217 0.79 6.73 5.84
C VAL A 217 0.84 6.06 4.46
N GLY A 218 -0.07 6.42 3.57
CA GLY A 218 -0.11 5.87 2.21
C GLY A 218 -1.48 6.03 1.57
N ALA A 219 -1.68 5.42 0.40
CA ALA A 219 -3.02 5.25 -0.16
C ALA A 219 -3.67 3.97 0.37
N VAL A 220 -4.99 3.98 0.55
CA VAL A 220 -5.75 2.81 0.99
C VAL A 220 -6.95 2.57 0.08
N ALA A 221 -7.21 1.31 -0.28
CA ALA A 221 -8.35 0.91 -1.11
C ALA A 221 -8.87 -0.49 -0.77
N ILE A 222 -10.10 -0.74 -1.24
CA ILE A 222 -10.73 -2.07 -1.32
C ILE A 222 -11.12 -2.29 -2.79
N PRO A 223 -10.21 -2.80 -3.62
CA PRO A 223 -10.43 -2.92 -5.07
C PRO A 223 -11.68 -3.72 -5.42
N GLY A 224 -12.49 -3.19 -6.35
CA GLY A 224 -13.74 -3.81 -6.78
C GLY A 224 -14.97 -3.50 -5.93
N TYR A 225 -14.81 -2.76 -4.83
CA TYR A 225 -15.93 -2.30 -3.99
C TYR A 225 -16.16 -0.82 -4.19
N THR A 226 -17.38 -0.47 -4.61
CA THR A 226 -17.77 0.88 -5.00
C THR A 226 -17.97 1.82 -3.80
N ALA A 227 -17.91 3.11 -4.06
CA ALA A 227 -17.97 4.15 -3.02
C ALA A 227 -19.25 4.09 -2.17
N ASP A 228 -20.40 3.77 -2.76
CA ASP A 228 -21.66 3.59 -2.04
C ASP A 228 -21.59 2.49 -0.95
N LEU A 229 -20.71 1.50 -1.12
CA LEU A 229 -20.53 0.41 -0.17
C LEU A 229 -19.47 0.68 0.90
N VAL A 230 -18.38 1.38 0.56
CA VAL A 230 -17.20 1.44 1.43
C VAL A 230 -16.70 2.85 1.76
N ALA A 231 -17.26 3.91 1.16
CA ALA A 231 -16.73 5.27 1.33
C ALA A 231 -16.68 5.72 2.80
N GLY A 232 -17.75 5.52 3.55
CA GLY A 232 -17.78 5.93 4.96
C GLY A 232 -16.65 5.33 5.78
N ALA A 233 -16.41 4.02 5.63
CA ALA A 233 -15.34 3.32 6.34
C ALA A 233 -13.94 3.74 5.86
N LEU A 234 -13.73 3.87 4.54
CA LEU A 234 -12.43 4.26 3.98
C LEU A 234 -12.06 5.71 4.30
N ILE A 235 -13.02 6.64 4.24
CA ILE A 235 -12.80 8.05 4.59
C ILE A 235 -12.45 8.16 6.09
N GLN A 236 -13.23 7.52 6.96
CA GLN A 236 -12.95 7.52 8.40
C GLN A 236 -11.59 6.91 8.70
N HIS A 237 -11.28 5.75 8.11
CA HIS A 237 -9.96 5.13 8.23
C HIS A 237 -8.83 6.04 7.74
N GLY A 238 -9.06 6.77 6.65
CA GLY A 238 -8.12 7.76 6.12
C GLY A 238 -7.86 8.91 7.08
N LEU A 239 -8.87 9.37 7.80
CA LEU A 239 -8.73 10.40 8.83
C LEU A 239 -7.97 9.88 10.06
N ASP A 240 -8.37 8.72 10.58
CA ASP A 240 -7.80 8.15 11.80
C ASP A 240 -6.32 7.75 11.62
N ASN A 241 -5.93 7.33 10.42
CA ASN A 241 -4.61 6.80 10.11
C ASN A 241 -3.79 7.68 9.13
N ARG A 242 -4.24 8.90 8.82
CA ARG A 242 -3.58 9.83 7.88
C ARG A 242 -3.31 9.20 6.50
N ARG A 243 -4.29 8.48 5.95
CA ARG A 243 -4.19 7.76 4.68
C ARG A 243 -5.13 8.33 3.63
N LYS A 244 -4.72 8.20 2.38
CA LYS A 244 -5.50 8.63 1.23
C LYS A 244 -6.44 7.51 0.79
N ALA A 245 -7.74 7.69 1.00
CA ALA A 245 -8.78 6.77 0.55
C ALA A 245 -9.00 6.90 -0.96
N LEU A 246 -8.81 5.82 -1.70
CA LEU A 246 -9.09 5.73 -3.13
C LEU A 246 -10.43 5.03 -3.32
N LEU A 247 -11.44 5.78 -3.74
CA LEU A 247 -12.81 5.32 -3.93
C LEU A 247 -13.09 5.17 -5.44
N ILE A 248 -13.89 4.20 -5.79
CA ILE A 248 -14.30 3.92 -7.17
C ILE A 248 -15.81 3.92 -7.28
N VAL A 249 -16.31 4.21 -8.46
CA VAL A 249 -17.70 3.93 -8.86
C VAL A 249 -17.76 2.63 -9.66
N ASP A 250 -18.94 2.16 -10.01
CA ASP A 250 -19.11 0.95 -10.82
C ASP A 250 -18.38 1.05 -12.18
N ALA A 251 -17.96 -0.08 -12.73
CA ALA A 251 -17.28 -0.14 -14.03
C ALA A 251 -18.14 0.39 -15.18
N ALA A 252 -19.46 0.23 -15.08
CA ALA A 252 -20.45 0.71 -16.04
C ALA A 252 -20.97 2.13 -15.73
N ALA A 253 -20.47 2.79 -14.65
CA ALA A 253 -20.93 4.11 -14.24
C ALA A 253 -20.68 5.15 -15.33
N THR A 254 -21.71 5.97 -15.58
CA THR A 254 -21.64 7.11 -16.48
C THR A 254 -20.87 8.27 -15.83
N GLN A 255 -20.55 9.29 -16.62
CA GLN A 255 -20.00 10.56 -16.10
C GLN A 255 -20.91 11.21 -15.05
N ALA A 256 -22.24 11.11 -15.23
CA ALA A 256 -23.21 11.64 -14.27
C ALA A 256 -23.17 10.88 -12.94
N ASP A 257 -23.06 9.56 -12.99
CA ASP A 257 -22.96 8.73 -11.79
C ASP A 257 -21.67 9.04 -11.01
N ALA A 258 -20.54 9.20 -11.69
CA ALA A 258 -19.27 9.57 -11.06
C ALA A 258 -19.33 10.94 -10.38
N ARG A 259 -19.95 11.95 -11.05
CA ARG A 259 -20.17 13.27 -10.46
C ARG A 259 -21.07 13.22 -9.25
N ASN A 260 -22.19 12.51 -9.33
CA ASN A 260 -23.14 12.37 -8.23
C ASN A 260 -22.48 11.69 -7.03
N ALA A 261 -21.68 10.63 -7.26
CA ALA A 261 -20.94 9.94 -6.19
C ALA A 261 -19.95 10.88 -5.49
N ALA A 262 -19.17 11.65 -6.25
CA ALA A 262 -18.21 12.60 -5.67
C ALA A 262 -18.92 13.73 -4.91
N GLN A 263 -19.94 14.33 -5.48
CA GLN A 263 -20.70 15.41 -4.86
C GLN A 263 -21.44 14.95 -3.59
N GLY A 264 -21.95 13.73 -3.57
CA GLY A 264 -22.60 13.15 -2.38
C GLY A 264 -21.65 12.86 -1.21
N LEU A 265 -20.33 12.84 -1.47
CA LEU A 265 -19.29 12.58 -0.46
C LEU A 265 -18.50 13.83 -0.06
N LEU A 266 -18.82 15.00 -0.62
CA LEU A 266 -18.15 16.25 -0.25
C LEU A 266 -18.35 16.57 1.22
N SER A 267 -17.26 16.85 1.91
CA SER A 267 -17.28 17.24 3.33
C SER A 267 -16.05 18.04 3.71
N ALA A 268 -16.08 18.72 4.86
CA ALA A 268 -14.92 19.43 5.41
C ALA A 268 -13.74 18.47 5.71
N THR A 269 -14.03 17.20 5.99
CA THR A 269 -13.05 16.15 6.31
C THR A 269 -12.67 15.29 5.08
N GLY A 270 -13.24 15.56 3.92
CA GLY A 270 -13.01 14.79 2.68
C GLY A 270 -11.63 14.98 2.03
N TYR A 271 -10.72 15.75 2.62
CA TYR A 271 -9.41 16.05 2.06
C TYR A 271 -8.49 14.81 1.89
N ASN A 272 -8.78 13.72 2.59
CA ASN A 272 -8.06 12.46 2.48
C ASN A 272 -8.75 11.44 1.56
N ALA A 273 -9.68 11.85 0.70
CA ALA A 273 -10.39 10.92 -0.16
C ALA A 273 -10.49 11.43 -1.61
N HIS A 274 -10.53 10.48 -2.55
CA HIS A 274 -10.68 10.71 -3.98
C HIS A 274 -11.70 9.74 -4.56
N VAL A 275 -12.59 10.23 -5.45
CA VAL A 275 -13.39 9.38 -6.33
C VAL A 275 -12.67 9.28 -7.67
N LEU A 276 -12.38 8.06 -8.09
CA LEU A 276 -11.67 7.72 -9.31
C LEU A 276 -12.63 7.27 -10.41
N TRP A 277 -12.46 7.76 -11.61
CA TRP A 277 -13.23 7.36 -12.79
C TRP A 277 -12.41 7.64 -14.08
N PRO A 278 -12.57 6.85 -15.14
CA PRO A 278 -13.26 5.56 -15.25
C PRO A 278 -12.38 4.37 -14.82
N TRP A 279 -12.90 3.13 -14.95
CA TRP A 279 -12.09 1.92 -14.86
C TRP A 279 -11.13 1.83 -16.04
N VAL A 280 -10.10 1.00 -15.91
CA VAL A 280 -9.03 0.86 -16.89
C VAL A 280 -8.96 -0.55 -17.45
N ASN A 281 -8.46 -0.67 -18.68
CA ASN A 281 -8.20 -1.95 -19.33
C ASN A 281 -6.69 -2.24 -19.30
N VAL A 282 -6.33 -3.43 -18.87
CA VAL A 282 -4.96 -3.92 -18.78
C VAL A 282 -4.80 -5.21 -19.58
N PRO A 283 -3.55 -5.65 -19.89
CA PRO A 283 -3.34 -6.96 -20.49
C PRO A 283 -3.90 -8.07 -19.62
N GLY A 284 -4.79 -8.88 -20.16
CA GLY A 284 -5.40 -10.02 -19.49
C GLY A 284 -4.92 -11.36 -20.03
N PRO A 285 -5.37 -12.48 -19.44
CA PRO A 285 -5.07 -13.82 -19.91
C PRO A 285 -5.45 -14.03 -21.38
N GLY A 286 -4.59 -14.70 -22.15
CA GLY A 286 -4.86 -14.99 -23.56
C GLY A 286 -4.86 -13.76 -24.47
N ALA A 287 -4.19 -12.67 -24.08
CA ALA A 287 -4.14 -11.39 -24.80
C ALA A 287 -5.49 -10.67 -24.95
N VAL A 288 -6.49 -11.05 -24.16
CA VAL A 288 -7.77 -10.35 -24.09
C VAL A 288 -7.66 -9.25 -23.03
N PRO A 289 -8.00 -7.97 -23.33
CA PRO A 289 -7.99 -6.92 -22.33
C PRO A 289 -8.91 -7.26 -21.15
N LEU A 290 -8.42 -6.99 -19.96
CA LEU A 290 -9.13 -7.16 -18.70
C LEU A 290 -9.49 -5.81 -18.11
N THR A 291 -10.76 -5.57 -17.81
CA THR A 291 -11.23 -4.36 -17.13
C THR A 291 -10.99 -4.50 -15.63
N VAL A 292 -10.26 -3.55 -15.04
CA VAL A 292 -9.90 -3.56 -13.62
C VAL A 292 -10.16 -2.21 -12.96
N PRO A 293 -10.32 -2.17 -11.62
CA PRO A 293 -10.41 -0.90 -10.88
C PRO A 293 -9.18 -0.03 -11.11
N PRO A 294 -9.32 1.29 -11.14
CA PRO A 294 -8.20 2.20 -11.36
C PRO A 294 -7.33 2.44 -10.11
N THR A 295 -7.67 1.84 -8.97
CA THR A 295 -7.02 2.06 -7.68
C THR A 295 -5.53 1.74 -7.70
N GLY A 296 -5.14 0.60 -8.26
CA GLY A 296 -3.73 0.21 -8.39
C GLY A 296 -2.94 1.14 -9.31
N TYR A 297 -3.55 1.58 -10.42
CA TYR A 297 -2.94 2.56 -11.30
C TYR A 297 -2.67 3.89 -10.58
N VAL A 298 -3.69 4.47 -9.95
CA VAL A 298 -3.55 5.76 -9.26
C VAL A 298 -2.60 5.68 -8.06
N ALA A 299 -2.65 4.58 -7.30
CA ALA A 299 -1.71 4.34 -6.22
C ALA A 299 -0.25 4.26 -6.72
N ALA A 300 -0.01 3.64 -7.89
CA ALA A 300 1.32 3.57 -8.50
C ALA A 300 1.81 4.95 -8.97
N GLN A 301 0.96 5.74 -9.63
CA GLN A 301 1.33 7.10 -10.05
C GLN A 301 1.67 7.98 -8.83
N ARG A 302 0.91 7.83 -7.75
CA ARG A 302 1.19 8.48 -6.48
C ARG A 302 2.54 8.02 -5.89
N SER A 303 2.81 6.72 -5.90
CA SER A 303 4.10 6.15 -5.46
C SER A 303 5.28 6.71 -6.25
N LYS A 304 5.16 6.77 -7.59
CA LYS A 304 6.18 7.38 -8.47
C LYS A 304 6.42 8.85 -8.17
N ALA A 305 5.35 9.65 -8.04
CA ALA A 305 5.45 11.07 -7.75
C ALA A 305 6.16 11.34 -6.40
N HIS A 306 5.80 10.57 -5.37
CA HIS A 306 6.41 10.69 -4.05
C HIS A 306 7.89 10.27 -4.04
N ALA A 307 8.26 9.24 -4.81
CA ALA A 307 9.64 8.77 -4.90
C ALA A 307 10.53 9.72 -5.72
N GLN A 308 10.00 10.33 -6.78
CA GLN A 308 10.78 11.19 -7.68
C GLN A 308 10.92 12.62 -7.18
N VAL A 309 9.88 13.17 -6.55
CA VAL A 309 9.82 14.58 -6.17
C VAL A 309 9.50 14.75 -4.69
N GLY A 310 8.45 14.07 -4.20
CA GLY A 310 7.97 14.19 -2.84
C GLY A 310 6.44 14.20 -2.76
N PRO A 311 5.87 14.09 -1.53
CA PRO A 311 4.43 13.99 -1.32
C PRO A 311 3.64 15.24 -1.72
N TRP A 312 4.30 16.38 -1.90
CA TRP A 312 3.70 17.63 -2.39
C TRP A 312 3.46 17.64 -3.90
N ARG A 313 3.98 16.67 -4.65
CA ARG A 313 3.80 16.57 -6.11
C ARG A 313 2.46 15.94 -6.45
N VAL A 314 1.67 16.62 -7.31
CA VAL A 314 0.45 16.04 -7.88
C VAL A 314 0.82 14.89 -8.81
N PRO A 315 0.27 13.69 -8.63
CA PRO A 315 0.55 12.52 -9.47
C PRO A 315 -0.29 12.55 -10.76
N ALA A 316 -0.31 13.66 -11.49
CA ALA A 316 -1.15 13.86 -12.67
C ALA A 316 -0.35 14.41 -13.87
N GLY A 317 -0.97 14.44 -15.03
CA GLY A 317 -0.37 14.87 -16.29
C GLY A 317 0.65 13.87 -16.83
N THR A 318 1.69 14.35 -17.50
CA THR A 318 2.71 13.51 -18.16
C THR A 318 3.47 12.60 -17.19
N LEU A 319 3.58 13.01 -15.91
CA LEU A 319 4.20 12.18 -14.87
C LEU A 319 3.44 10.87 -14.64
N SER A 320 2.13 10.89 -14.87
CA SER A 320 1.24 9.75 -14.70
C SER A 320 0.98 8.96 -15.99
N THR A 321 1.79 9.14 -17.02
CA THR A 321 1.67 8.34 -18.23
C THR A 321 1.78 6.86 -17.88
N ALA A 322 0.78 6.08 -18.31
CA ALA A 322 0.68 4.66 -18.02
C ALA A 322 1.68 3.86 -18.85
N ASP A 323 2.29 2.89 -18.22
CA ASP A 323 3.20 1.92 -18.84
C ASP A 323 2.52 0.57 -19.11
N TYR A 324 1.53 0.23 -18.29
CA TYR A 324 0.84 -1.07 -18.32
C TYR A 324 -0.64 -0.97 -18.70
N VAL A 325 -1.31 0.14 -18.36
CA VAL A 325 -2.71 0.36 -18.71
C VAL A 325 -2.84 0.65 -20.22
N LEU A 326 -3.68 -0.11 -20.90
CA LEU A 326 -3.87 -0.05 -22.37
C LEU A 326 -4.85 1.04 -22.79
N SER A 327 -5.95 1.18 -22.05
CA SER A 327 -7.05 2.11 -22.37
C SER A 327 -7.93 2.34 -21.16
N VAL A 328 -8.87 3.27 -21.28
CA VAL A 328 -9.92 3.52 -20.28
C VAL A 328 -11.27 2.99 -20.74
N VAL A 329 -12.13 2.63 -19.81
CA VAL A 329 -13.52 2.26 -20.11
C VAL A 329 -14.26 3.50 -20.63
N GLY A 330 -15.03 3.36 -21.70
CA GLY A 330 -15.74 4.48 -22.33
C GLY A 330 -14.92 5.26 -23.36
N GLY A 331 -13.62 4.97 -23.51
CA GLY A 331 -12.78 5.55 -24.57
C GLY A 331 -12.36 7.01 -24.33
N VAL A 332 -12.17 7.75 -25.42
CA VAL A 332 -11.68 9.13 -25.37
C VAL A 332 -12.75 10.08 -24.85
N LEU A 333 -12.41 10.86 -23.84
CA LEU A 333 -13.28 11.84 -23.19
C LEU A 333 -13.04 13.24 -23.80
N ALA A 334 -14.10 13.95 -24.13
CA ALA A 334 -14.01 15.35 -24.58
C ALA A 334 -13.48 16.26 -23.45
N GLU A 335 -12.80 17.34 -23.83
CA GLU A 335 -12.20 18.28 -22.85
C GLU A 335 -13.23 18.91 -21.91
N ALA A 336 -14.41 19.28 -22.47
CA ALA A 336 -15.48 19.89 -21.68
C ALA A 336 -16.04 18.89 -20.63
N ASP A 337 -16.15 17.62 -20.99
CA ASP A 337 -16.64 16.57 -20.08
C ASP A 337 -15.62 16.27 -18.99
N ALA A 338 -14.32 16.23 -19.36
CA ALA A 338 -13.24 16.06 -18.39
C ALA A 338 -13.22 17.21 -17.38
N LYS A 339 -13.38 18.44 -17.86
CA LYS A 339 -13.49 19.61 -16.99
C LYS A 339 -14.71 19.53 -16.06
N ALA A 340 -15.86 19.12 -16.57
CA ALA A 340 -17.07 18.99 -15.76
C ALA A 340 -16.97 17.91 -14.67
N LEU A 341 -16.22 16.86 -14.91
CA LEU A 341 -15.88 15.83 -13.91
C LEU A 341 -14.89 16.36 -12.86
N ASP A 342 -13.86 17.05 -13.30
CA ASP A 342 -12.85 17.67 -12.45
C ASP A 342 -13.47 18.74 -11.53
N ASP A 343 -14.36 19.60 -12.08
CA ASP A 343 -15.11 20.60 -11.32
C ASP A 343 -16.07 19.94 -10.29
N ALA A 344 -16.48 18.70 -10.52
CA ALA A 344 -17.30 17.90 -9.62
C ALA A 344 -16.50 17.02 -8.64
N HIS A 345 -15.20 17.26 -8.49
CA HIS A 345 -14.27 16.54 -7.60
C HIS A 345 -14.00 15.08 -7.97
N VAL A 346 -14.15 14.72 -9.23
CA VAL A 346 -13.74 13.40 -9.74
C VAL A 346 -12.29 13.46 -10.20
N SER A 347 -11.47 12.53 -9.72
CA SER A 347 -10.11 12.33 -10.23
C SER A 347 -10.20 11.52 -11.52
N VAL A 348 -10.02 12.20 -12.65
CA VAL A 348 -10.31 11.67 -13.98
C VAL A 348 -9.09 11.01 -14.60
N ILE A 349 -9.25 9.79 -15.09
CA ILE A 349 -8.24 9.09 -15.89
C ILE A 349 -8.66 9.22 -17.36
N ARG A 350 -7.77 9.74 -18.20
CA ARG A 350 -8.06 10.04 -19.60
C ARG A 350 -7.12 9.30 -20.54
N GLN A 351 -7.68 8.95 -21.68
CA GLN A 351 -6.90 8.55 -22.83
C GLN A 351 -6.63 9.79 -23.70
N LEU A 352 -5.36 10.11 -23.88
CA LEU A 352 -4.86 11.22 -24.67
C LEU A 352 -4.03 10.65 -25.84
N GLY A 353 -4.63 10.51 -27.01
CA GLY A 353 -4.03 9.78 -28.12
C GLY A 353 -3.81 8.31 -27.77
N SER A 354 -2.56 7.85 -27.79
CA SER A 354 -2.17 6.49 -27.39
C SER A 354 -1.82 6.35 -25.90
N SER A 355 -1.80 7.45 -25.13
CA SER A 355 -1.39 7.45 -23.74
C SER A 355 -2.59 7.51 -22.80
N VAL A 356 -2.52 6.83 -21.68
CA VAL A 356 -3.46 6.96 -20.57
C VAL A 356 -2.78 7.74 -19.45
N GLN A 357 -3.47 8.75 -18.89
CA GLN A 357 -2.93 9.61 -17.85
C GLN A 357 -4.00 9.97 -16.82
N LEU A 358 -3.58 10.16 -15.57
CA LEU A 358 -4.39 10.82 -14.55
C LEU A 358 -4.40 12.33 -14.84
N GLN A 359 -5.57 12.92 -15.05
CA GLN A 359 -5.74 14.33 -15.41
C GLN A 359 -6.41 15.15 -14.32
N GLY A 360 -6.60 14.60 -13.15
CA GLY A 360 -7.12 15.28 -11.97
C GLY A 360 -6.72 14.53 -10.72
N TYR A 361 -6.50 15.25 -9.63
CA TYR A 361 -6.22 14.67 -8.31
C TYR A 361 -7.04 15.44 -7.27
N ARG A 362 -8.37 15.45 -7.47
CA ARG A 362 -9.31 16.21 -6.67
C ARG A 362 -9.62 15.51 -5.36
N SER A 363 -9.51 16.24 -4.26
CA SER A 363 -10.00 15.76 -2.98
C SER A 363 -11.53 15.93 -2.87
N LEU A 364 -12.14 15.24 -1.94
CA LEU A 364 -13.56 15.42 -1.60
C LEU A 364 -13.78 16.49 -0.52
N SER A 365 -12.86 17.45 -0.42
CA SER A 365 -12.95 18.54 0.55
C SER A 365 -13.83 19.69 0.04
N THR A 366 -14.68 20.21 0.91
CA THR A 366 -15.37 21.49 0.68
C THR A 366 -14.46 22.70 0.88
N ASN A 367 -13.24 22.53 1.40
CA ASN A 367 -12.24 23.61 1.53
C ASN A 367 -11.42 23.71 0.24
N GLU A 368 -11.98 24.37 -0.76
CA GLU A 368 -11.36 24.61 -2.06
C GLU A 368 -10.07 25.43 -1.99
N THR A 369 -9.93 26.27 -0.99
CA THR A 369 -8.77 27.17 -0.86
C THR A 369 -7.50 26.40 -0.47
N THR A 370 -7.63 25.43 0.44
CA THR A 370 -6.46 24.71 0.98
C THR A 370 -6.34 23.31 0.42
N TYR A 371 -7.46 22.57 0.30
CA TYR A 371 -7.44 21.13 0.03
C TYR A 371 -8.10 20.75 -1.31
N ARG A 372 -8.19 21.67 -2.25
CA ARG A 372 -8.74 21.37 -3.59
C ARG A 372 -8.06 20.16 -4.24
N LEU A 373 -6.73 20.11 -4.17
CA LEU A 373 -5.91 19.01 -4.65
C LEU A 373 -5.45 18.12 -3.52
N GLY A 374 -5.41 16.83 -3.75
CA GLY A 374 -5.04 15.83 -2.74
C GLY A 374 -3.58 15.85 -2.28
N ASN A 375 -2.67 16.40 -3.08
CA ASN A 375 -1.24 16.48 -2.74
C ASN A 375 -0.97 17.30 -1.47
N ILE A 376 -1.78 18.33 -1.17
CA ILE A 376 -1.63 19.12 0.05
C ILE A 376 -1.85 18.25 1.29
N ALA A 377 -2.90 17.42 1.27
CA ALA A 377 -3.16 16.49 2.35
C ALA A 377 -2.10 15.37 2.40
N ASP A 378 -1.62 14.89 1.25
CA ASP A 378 -0.53 13.91 1.18
C ASP A 378 0.75 14.44 1.83
N ALA A 379 1.13 15.68 1.47
CA ALA A 379 2.31 16.34 2.02
C ALA A 379 2.17 16.61 3.52
N THR A 380 1.01 17.08 3.95
CA THR A 380 0.73 17.35 5.37
C THR A 380 0.77 16.06 6.19
N ASN A 381 0.12 15.00 5.73
CA ASN A 381 0.11 13.70 6.42
C ASN A 381 1.53 13.12 6.54
N ALA A 382 2.32 13.19 5.46
CA ALA A 382 3.70 12.73 5.47
C ALA A 382 4.56 13.56 6.43
N ALA A 383 4.42 14.90 6.40
CA ALA A 383 5.18 15.78 7.28
C ALA A 383 4.85 15.56 8.76
N VAL A 384 3.58 15.40 9.10
CA VAL A 384 3.18 15.14 10.49
C VAL A 384 3.73 13.81 10.98
N GLU A 385 3.68 12.74 10.16
CA GLU A 385 4.21 11.42 10.53
C GLU A 385 5.72 11.46 10.79
N GLU A 386 6.49 12.13 9.92
CA GLU A 386 7.93 12.26 10.10
C GLU A 386 8.29 13.15 11.28
N MET A 387 7.56 14.26 11.49
CA MET A 387 7.78 15.11 12.65
C MET A 387 7.43 14.40 13.96
N GLU A 388 6.37 13.59 14.01
CA GLU A 388 6.05 12.75 15.17
C GLU A 388 7.20 11.77 15.47
N ALA A 389 7.72 11.10 14.44
CA ALA A 389 8.85 10.17 14.61
C ALA A 389 10.12 10.88 15.11
N LEU A 390 10.42 12.09 14.58
CA LEU A 390 11.56 12.88 15.02
C LEU A 390 11.46 13.34 16.47
N LEU A 391 10.24 13.60 16.96
CA LEU A 391 10.00 14.08 18.31
C LEU A 391 9.88 12.97 19.34
N PHE A 392 9.75 11.71 18.90
CA PHE A 392 9.57 10.57 19.80
C PHE A 392 10.74 10.41 20.78
N ASP A 393 11.96 10.68 20.32
CA ASP A 393 13.18 10.58 21.15
C ASP A 393 13.32 11.72 22.17
N ASP A 394 12.55 12.80 22.05
CA ASP A 394 12.53 13.92 22.98
C ASP A 394 11.52 13.73 24.13
N LEU A 395 10.70 12.70 24.07
CA LEU A 395 9.79 12.34 25.16
C LEU A 395 10.61 12.02 26.42
N TRP A 396 10.10 12.48 27.56
CA TRP A 396 10.77 12.37 28.86
C TRP A 396 12.04 13.20 29.02
N GLY A 397 12.39 14.03 28.03
CA GLY A 397 13.48 14.99 28.13
C GLY A 397 13.18 16.09 29.16
N SER A 398 14.20 16.51 29.90
CA SER A 398 14.07 17.60 30.87
C SER A 398 13.96 18.94 30.15
N VAL A 399 12.93 19.72 30.47
CA VAL A 399 12.77 21.11 29.98
C VAL A 399 13.50 22.06 30.93
N ASP A 400 14.58 22.63 30.44
CA ASP A 400 15.39 23.56 31.18
C ASP A 400 14.87 25.02 31.12
N SER A 401 15.13 25.80 32.15
CA SER A 401 14.74 27.23 32.18
C SER A 401 15.53 28.09 31.19
N GLY A 402 16.68 27.61 30.70
CA GLY A 402 17.50 28.29 29.69
C GLY A 402 16.97 28.17 28.27
N GLY A 403 15.99 27.30 28.02
CA GLY A 403 15.36 27.11 26.71
C GLY A 403 16.15 26.23 25.75
N THR A 404 17.14 25.49 26.24
CA THR A 404 17.94 24.57 25.41
C THR A 404 17.08 23.47 24.78
N PHE A 405 16.13 22.93 25.55
CA PHE A 405 15.16 21.95 25.05
C PHE A 405 14.37 22.51 23.86
N TYR A 406 13.81 23.71 23.98
CA TYR A 406 13.02 24.33 22.89
C TYR A 406 13.87 24.57 21.64
N THR A 407 15.10 25.04 21.81
CA THR A 407 16.03 25.29 20.69
C THR A 407 16.39 23.98 19.99
N THR A 408 16.66 22.92 20.73
CA THR A 408 17.02 21.60 20.19
C THR A 408 15.87 20.99 19.37
N VAL A 409 14.66 20.99 19.93
CA VAL A 409 13.49 20.44 19.25
C VAL A 409 13.12 21.31 18.01
N SER A 410 13.15 22.64 18.13
CA SER A 410 12.93 23.52 16.99
C SER A 410 13.95 23.28 15.87
N ALA A 411 15.22 23.09 16.20
CA ALA A 411 16.26 22.80 15.21
C ALA A 411 16.03 21.48 14.47
N LYS A 412 15.54 20.42 15.14
CA LYS A 412 15.16 19.16 14.52
C LYS A 412 14.04 19.38 13.48
N LEU A 413 12.98 20.09 13.88
CA LEU A 413 11.85 20.39 13.00
C LEU A 413 12.26 21.24 11.79
N ILE A 414 13.07 22.26 12.00
CA ILE A 414 13.63 23.11 10.93
C ILE A 414 14.52 22.27 10.00
N GLY A 415 15.38 21.42 10.57
CA GLY A 415 16.26 20.53 9.81
C GLY A 415 15.49 19.55 8.91
N TYR A 416 14.28 19.15 9.29
CA TYR A 416 13.37 18.38 8.45
C TYR A 416 12.70 19.24 7.35
N LEU A 417 12.30 20.47 7.65
CA LEU A 417 11.53 21.32 6.74
C LEU A 417 12.40 22.00 5.68
N ASP A 418 13.65 22.34 5.99
CA ASP A 418 14.56 23.03 5.06
C ASP A 418 14.87 22.25 3.76
N PRO A 419 15.12 20.94 3.78
CA PRO A 419 15.23 20.14 2.56
C PRO A 419 13.96 20.16 1.71
N ILE A 420 12.78 20.12 2.33
CA ILE A 420 11.49 20.20 1.62
C ILE A 420 11.34 21.57 0.93
N ARG A 421 11.69 22.65 1.62
CA ARG A 421 11.72 24.00 1.06
C ARG A 421 12.69 24.07 -0.13
N SER A 422 13.89 23.56 0.04
CA SER A 422 14.94 23.59 -0.98
C SER A 422 14.57 22.76 -2.22
N ALA A 423 13.78 21.72 -2.04
CA ALA A 423 13.21 20.91 -3.14
C ALA A 423 11.94 21.54 -3.77
N GLY A 424 11.53 22.74 -3.34
CA GLY A 424 10.37 23.45 -3.87
C GLY A 424 9.01 22.97 -3.34
N GLY A 425 8.99 22.17 -2.27
CA GLY A 425 7.76 21.68 -1.65
C GLY A 425 7.04 22.75 -0.83
N LEU A 426 7.79 23.65 -0.19
CA LEU A 426 7.25 24.78 0.57
C LEU A 426 7.43 26.09 -0.22
N PHE A 427 6.48 27.01 -0.05
CA PHE A 427 6.41 28.26 -0.77
C PHE A 427 6.85 29.44 0.10
N PRO A 428 8.13 29.92 -0.05
CA PRO A 428 8.63 31.11 0.63
C PRO A 428 7.89 32.36 0.17
N LEU A 429 7.65 33.31 1.06
CA LEU A 429 7.26 34.64 0.67
C LEU A 429 8.50 35.49 0.43
N LEU A 430 8.45 36.27 -0.67
CA LEU A 430 9.46 37.25 -1.04
C LEU A 430 8.84 38.63 -1.05
N ASN A 431 9.66 39.65 -0.75
CA ASN A 431 9.30 41.06 -0.98
C ASN A 431 9.44 41.44 -2.47
N ALA A 432 9.17 42.70 -2.80
CA ALA A 432 9.29 43.22 -4.17
C ALA A 432 10.73 43.11 -4.72
N ASP A 433 11.73 43.19 -3.85
CA ASP A 433 13.15 43.07 -4.17
C ASP A 433 13.66 41.64 -4.23
N ARG A 434 12.74 40.63 -4.13
CA ARG A 434 13.01 39.19 -4.08
C ARG A 434 13.77 38.70 -2.85
N GLU A 435 13.80 39.51 -1.78
CA GLU A 435 14.33 39.05 -0.50
C GLU A 435 13.31 38.19 0.24
N GLN A 436 13.78 37.14 0.88
CA GLN A 436 12.91 36.20 1.58
C GLN A 436 12.34 36.81 2.86
N LEU A 437 11.02 36.96 2.94
CA LEU A 437 10.29 37.38 4.13
C LEU A 437 10.07 36.23 5.11
N ASP A 438 9.73 35.08 4.60
CA ASP A 438 9.64 33.84 5.38
C ASP A 438 10.00 32.60 4.53
N PRO A 439 10.40 31.48 5.15
CA PRO A 439 10.83 30.27 4.44
C PRO A 439 9.68 29.40 3.90
N GLY A 440 8.41 29.81 4.05
CA GLY A 440 7.25 28.97 3.73
C GLY A 440 6.84 28.04 4.87
N TYR A 441 7.50 28.14 6.01
CA TYR A 441 7.11 27.46 7.25
C TYR A 441 7.41 28.34 8.46
N LYS A 442 6.78 28.03 9.59
CA LYS A 442 7.03 28.67 10.88
C LYS A 442 7.01 27.59 11.97
N VAL A 443 8.04 27.56 12.78
CA VAL A 443 8.11 26.73 14.00
C VAL A 443 8.06 27.66 15.21
N VAL A 444 7.07 27.46 16.08
CA VAL A 444 6.92 28.19 17.34
C VAL A 444 7.03 27.19 18.50
N MET A 445 8.10 27.29 19.23
CA MET A 445 8.36 26.49 20.42
C MET A 445 9.22 27.30 21.39
N HIS A 446 8.59 28.08 22.25
CA HIS A 446 9.24 28.91 23.25
C HIS A 446 8.27 29.23 24.40
N ALA A 447 8.70 30.07 25.37
CA ALA A 447 7.91 30.38 26.55
C ALA A 447 6.54 31.00 26.27
N SER A 448 6.27 31.55 25.07
CA SER A 448 4.96 32.14 24.76
C SER A 448 3.86 31.08 24.56
N ASN A 449 4.22 29.93 24.00
CA ASN A 449 3.27 28.78 23.82
C ASN A 449 3.51 27.67 24.86
N ASN A 450 4.52 27.80 25.74
CA ASN A 450 4.84 26.87 26.81
C ASN A 450 4.92 27.61 28.15
N THR A 451 3.75 27.86 28.71
CA THR A 451 3.58 28.59 29.97
C THR A 451 3.89 27.72 31.19
N VAL A 452 4.05 28.34 32.35
CA VAL A 452 4.21 27.63 33.63
C VAL A 452 3.05 26.63 33.86
N ALA A 453 1.83 26.98 33.43
CA ALA A 453 0.66 26.09 33.57
C ALA A 453 0.76 24.84 32.67
N THR A 454 1.26 24.97 31.43
CA THR A 454 1.45 23.80 30.54
C THR A 454 2.58 22.91 31.04
N LEU A 455 3.68 23.51 31.49
CA LEU A 455 4.84 22.78 32.03
C LEU A 455 4.49 22.04 33.33
N ALA A 456 3.63 22.63 34.19
CA ALA A 456 3.14 21.96 35.39
C ALA A 456 2.31 20.68 35.09
N LEU A 457 1.78 20.57 33.86
CA LEU A 457 1.10 19.36 33.36
C LEU A 457 2.06 18.42 32.62
N ASN A 458 3.36 18.65 32.64
CA ASN A 458 4.37 17.96 31.83
C ASN A 458 4.07 17.96 30.32
N ALA A 459 3.41 19.02 29.86
CA ALA A 459 3.05 19.18 28.45
C ALA A 459 3.87 20.30 27.79
N VAL A 460 4.46 19.99 26.65
CA VAL A 460 5.20 20.93 25.81
C VAL A 460 4.58 21.01 24.43
N TYR A 461 4.39 22.23 23.93
CA TYR A 461 3.73 22.51 22.66
C TYR A 461 4.71 23.02 21.62
N ALA A 462 4.79 22.34 20.48
CA ALA A 462 5.43 22.82 19.27
C ALA A 462 4.34 23.10 18.22
N GLU A 463 4.29 24.32 17.72
CA GLU A 463 3.36 24.72 16.66
C GLU A 463 4.14 24.89 15.35
N VAL A 464 3.69 24.21 14.29
CA VAL A 464 4.32 24.22 12.98
C VAL A 464 3.30 24.68 11.93
N GLY A 465 3.54 25.84 11.32
CA GLY A 465 2.79 26.34 10.17
C GLY A 465 3.49 25.99 8.87
N LEU A 466 2.77 25.44 7.89
CA LEU A 466 3.30 25.02 6.59
C LEU A 466 2.55 25.72 5.45
N ARG A 467 3.27 26.26 4.50
CA ARG A 467 2.73 26.81 3.25
C ARG A 467 3.27 25.98 2.09
N TRP A 468 2.46 25.04 1.60
CA TRP A 468 2.81 24.21 0.48
C TRP A 468 2.85 25.00 -0.83
N SER A 469 3.74 24.62 -1.74
CA SER A 469 3.86 25.27 -3.05
C SER A 469 2.60 25.03 -3.89
N PRO A 470 2.06 26.09 -4.53
CA PRO A 470 0.92 25.95 -5.42
C PRO A 470 1.31 25.19 -6.70
N VAL A 471 0.31 24.59 -7.34
CA VAL A 471 0.45 23.84 -8.59
C VAL A 471 -0.21 24.63 -9.72
N ALA A 472 0.45 24.71 -10.87
CA ALA A 472 -0.13 25.28 -12.08
C ALA A 472 -1.04 24.24 -12.75
N GLU A 473 -2.36 24.34 -12.55
CA GLU A 473 -3.35 23.52 -13.26
C GLU A 473 -3.67 24.06 -14.65
N PHE A 474 -3.66 25.40 -14.80
CA PHE A 474 -3.97 26.09 -16.04
C PHE A 474 -2.85 27.05 -16.42
N ILE A 475 -2.47 27.04 -17.68
CA ILE A 475 -1.54 27.99 -18.27
C ILE A 475 -2.28 28.74 -19.38
N TYR A 476 -2.50 30.03 -19.18
CA TYR A 476 -3.14 30.88 -20.17
C TYR A 476 -2.07 31.53 -21.06
N LEU A 477 -2.01 31.10 -22.31
CA LEU A 477 -1.12 31.69 -23.31
C LEU A 477 -1.92 32.71 -24.15
N LYS A 478 -1.52 33.99 -24.10
CA LYS A 478 -2.03 35.02 -24.99
C LYS A 478 -0.97 35.31 -26.06
N VAL A 479 -1.29 35.00 -27.31
CA VAL A 479 -0.48 35.32 -28.47
C VAL A 479 -1.11 36.50 -29.16
N THR A 480 -0.33 37.61 -29.38
CA THR A 480 -0.76 38.76 -30.12
C THR A 480 0.08 38.84 -31.40
N THR A 481 -0.57 38.82 -32.55
CA THR A 481 0.09 39.07 -33.83
C THR A 481 0.19 40.55 -34.02
N VAL A 482 1.38 41.03 -34.27
CA VAL A 482 1.68 42.46 -34.46
C VAL A 482 1.99 42.69 -35.92
N GLY A 483 1.51 43.79 -36.49
CA GLY A 483 1.81 44.20 -37.87
C GLY A 483 3.31 44.51 -38.01
N ILE A 484 3.80 44.43 -39.25
CA ILE A 484 5.24 44.60 -39.56
C ILE A 484 5.78 45.98 -39.19
N ASP A 485 4.89 46.93 -39.07
CA ASP A 485 5.13 48.35 -38.76
C ASP A 485 4.87 48.73 -37.29
N ALA A 486 4.43 47.76 -36.48
CA ALA A 486 4.14 48.01 -35.06
C ALA A 486 5.34 47.65 -34.18
N ALA A 487 5.62 48.50 -33.19
CA ALA A 487 6.61 48.21 -32.13
C ALA A 487 5.98 47.29 -31.05
N PHE A 488 6.79 46.36 -30.49
CA PHE A 488 6.42 45.55 -29.34
C PHE A 488 6.39 46.34 -28.05
#